data_0871277907e47d46eda44960bf187d55
#
_entry.id   0871277907e47d46eda44960bf187d55
#
_cell.length_a   1.000
_cell.length_b   1.000
_cell.length_c   1.000
_cell.angle_alpha   90.00
_cell.angle_beta   90.00
_cell.angle_gamma   90.00
#
_symmetry.space_group_name_H-M   'P 1'
#
loop_
_entity.id
_entity.type
_entity.pdbx_description
1 polymer ?
#
loop_
_entity_poly.entity_id
_entity_poly.type
_entity_poly.pdbx_seq_one_letter_code
_entity_poly.pdbx_strand_id
1 'polypeptide(L)' 'MNESILIVDDEKEIADLIEVYLKNDGYTVHKFYNGLDALG' A
#
# COMPACT_ATOMS: atom_id res chain seq x y z
N MET A 1 -8.39 -8.49 -13.65
CA MET A 1 -9.25 -8.11 -12.55
C MET A 1 -8.51 -7.24 -11.56
N ASN A 2 -9.18 -6.26 -10.99
CA ASN A 2 -8.54 -5.37 -10.03
C ASN A 2 -8.65 -5.92 -8.63
N GLU A 3 -7.52 -6.24 -8.06
CA GLU A 3 -7.47 -6.66 -6.67
C GLU A 3 -6.98 -5.50 -5.83
N SER A 4 -7.48 -5.41 -4.61
CA SER A 4 -7.08 -4.38 -3.67
C SER A 4 -6.06 -4.94 -2.70
N ILE A 5 -4.99 -4.19 -2.49
CA ILE A 5 -3.92 -4.58 -1.58
C ILE A 5 -3.76 -3.50 -0.54
N LEU A 6 -3.65 -3.91 0.71
CA LEU A 6 -3.42 -3.00 1.82
C LEU A 6 -1.98 -3.13 2.27
N ILE A 7 -1.29 -2.00 2.31
CA ILE A 7 0.09 -1.94 2.80
C ILE A 7 0.11 -1.17 4.12
N VAL A 8 0.66 -1.78 5.16
CA VAL A 8 0.86 -1.11 6.43
C VAL A 8 2.35 -1.14 6.74
N ASP A 9 2.98 0.03 6.72
CA ASP A 9 4.42 0.13 6.93
C ASP A 9 4.74 1.50 7.50
N ASP A 10 5.66 1.54 8.46
CA ASP A 10 6.11 2.79 9.06
C ASP A 10 7.00 3.59 8.12
N GLU A 11 7.62 2.93 7.16
CA GLU A 11 8.56 3.59 6.27
C GLU A 11 7.91 3.93 4.94
N LYS A 12 7.73 5.22 4.72
CA LYS A 12 7.06 5.70 3.52
C LYS A 12 7.79 5.31 2.25
N GLU A 13 9.11 5.37 2.27
CA GLU A 13 9.89 5.07 1.08
C GLU A 13 9.67 3.65 0.59
N ILE A 14 9.63 2.72 1.52
CA ILE A 14 9.41 1.31 1.19
C ILE A 14 7.97 1.12 0.71
N ALA A 15 7.02 1.70 1.41
CA ALA A 15 5.61 1.59 1.03
C ALA A 15 5.37 2.16 -0.36
N ASP A 16 5.99 3.31 -0.65
CA ASP A 16 5.84 3.93 -1.96
C ASP A 16 6.42 3.07 -3.06
N LEU A 17 7.56 2.43 -2.81
CA LEU A 17 8.18 1.55 -3.79
C LEU A 17 7.29 0.36 -4.10
N ILE A 18 6.76 -0.26 -3.07
CA ILE A 18 5.85 -1.39 -3.23
C ILE A 18 4.59 -0.96 -4.00
N GLU A 19 4.07 0.21 -3.68
CA GLU A 19 2.90 0.72 -4.38
C GLU A 19 3.15 0.85 -5.87
N VAL A 20 4.29 1.39 -6.26
CA VAL A 20 4.61 1.54 -7.67
C VAL A 20 4.63 0.20 -8.39
N TYR A 21 5.22 -0.80 -7.76
CA TYR A 21 5.26 -2.14 -8.34
C TYR A 21 3.86 -2.72 -8.53
N LEU A 22 3.05 -2.63 -7.50
CA LEU A 22 1.74 -3.24 -7.53
C LEU A 22 0.79 -2.52 -8.49
N LYS A 23 0.85 -1.21 -8.52
CA LYS A 23 0.05 -0.44 -9.45
C LYS A 23 0.42 -0.75 -10.90
N ASN A 24 1.69 -0.96 -11.13
CA ASN A 24 2.16 -1.30 -12.47
C ASN A 24 1.60 -2.64 -12.94
N ASP A 25 1.29 -3.52 -12.01
CA ASP A 25 0.67 -4.82 -12.31
C ASP A 25 -0.86 -4.74 -12.39
N GLY A 26 -1.43 -3.58 -12.13
CA GLY A 26 -2.87 -3.39 -12.23
C GLY A 26 -3.64 -3.52 -10.93
N TYR A 27 -2.94 -3.56 -9.79
CA TYR A 27 -3.60 -3.63 -8.50
C TYR A 27 -3.99 -2.26 -7.99
N THR A 28 -5.05 -2.22 -7.17
CA THR A 28 -5.38 -1.03 -6.41
C THR A 28 -4.68 -1.13 -5.06
N VAL A 29 -3.94 -0.08 -4.71
CA VAL A 29 -3.10 -0.12 -3.50
C VAL A 29 -3.57 0.95 -2.53
N HIS A 30 -3.77 0.54 -1.27
CA HIS A 30 -4.07 1.43 -0.17
C HIS A 30 -2.90 1.38 0.80
N LYS A 31 -2.37 2.54 1.18
CA LYS A 31 -1.22 2.63 2.07
C LYS A 31 -1.60 3.26 3.38
N PHE A 32 -1.12 2.66 4.45
CA PHE A 32 -1.20 3.24 5.79
C PHE A 32 0.20 3.16 6.41
N TYR A 33 0.60 4.20 7.12
CA TYR A 33 1.96 4.29 7.61
C TYR A 33 2.14 3.74 9.01
N ASN A 34 1.06 3.43 9.69
CA ASN A 34 1.13 2.68 10.94
C ASN A 34 -0.20 1.97 11.16
N GLY A 35 -0.19 1.02 12.10
CA GLY A 35 -1.36 0.20 12.32
C GLY A 35 -2.59 0.96 12.81
N LEU A 36 -2.37 2.08 13.49
CA LEU A 36 -3.49 2.89 13.97
C LEU A 36 -4.23 3.55 12.81
N ASP A 37 -3.50 3.97 11.80
CA ASP A 37 -4.11 4.56 10.62
C ASP A 37 -5.00 3.56 9.90
N ALA A 38 -4.57 2.31 9.86
CA ALA A 38 -5.34 1.27 9.20
C ALA A 38 -6.65 0.97 9.93
N LEU A 39 -6.68 1.19 11.24
CA LEU A 39 -7.87 0.97 12.04
C LEU A 39 -8.83 2.15 12.01
N GLY A 40 -8.28 3.31 11.80
CA GLY A 40 -9.06 4.55 11.75
C GLY A 40 -9.74 4.73 10.43
#